data_b09644fc132756931907d0a7fe3a3b7e
#
_entry.id   b09644fc132756931907d0a7fe3a3b7e
#
_cell.length_a   1.000
_cell.length_b   1.000
_cell.length_c   1.000
_cell.angle_alpha   90.00
_cell.angle_beta   90.00
_cell.angle_gamma   90.00
#
_symmetry.space_group_name_H-M   'P 1'
#
loop_
_entity.id
_entity.type
_entity.pdbx_description
1 polymer ?
#
loop_
_entity_poly.entity_id
_entity_poly.type
_entity_poly.pdbx_seq_one_letter_code
_entity_poly.pdbx_strand_id
1 'polypeptide(L)'
;MNQVFICDAVRTPFGRYGGALSGIRTDDLATLPIKALMERNAKVDWGALEDVIYGCVNQAGEDNRNVARMAPLFVGLPKEVPGTTVDRLCGSSLDAVGTTARALHQVRPCRKDQGNSYAY
;
A
#
# COMPACT_ATOMS: atom_id res chain seq x y z
N MET A 1 -10.62 22.70 -3.44
CA MET A 1 -10.53 21.23 -3.42
C MET A 1 -9.12 20.86 -3.80
N ASN A 2 -8.46 20.03 -3.01
CA ASN A 2 -7.15 19.51 -3.37
C ASN A 2 -7.32 18.52 -4.52
N GLN A 3 -6.45 18.60 -5.52
CA GLN A 3 -6.41 17.59 -6.58
C GLN A 3 -5.67 16.36 -6.05
N VAL A 4 -6.15 15.17 -6.40
CA VAL A 4 -5.53 13.89 -6.06
C VAL A 4 -5.04 13.25 -7.35
N PHE A 5 -3.80 12.75 -7.33
CA PHE A 5 -3.16 12.16 -8.49
C PHE A 5 -2.72 10.73 -8.20
N ILE A 6 -2.85 9.85 -9.18
CA ILE A 6 -2.17 8.56 -9.21
C ILE A 6 -0.83 8.80 -9.91
N CYS A 7 0.28 8.67 -9.17
CA CYS A 7 1.59 9.01 -9.68
C CYS A 7 2.31 7.84 -10.34
N ASP A 8 2.08 6.62 -9.86
CA ASP A 8 2.64 5.39 -10.42
C ASP A 8 1.75 4.20 -10.07
N ALA A 9 1.90 3.11 -10.80
CA ALA A 9 1.21 1.85 -10.54
C ALA A 9 2.05 0.67 -11.00
N VAL A 10 1.98 -0.42 -10.24
CA VAL A 10 2.62 -1.70 -10.57
C VAL A 10 1.78 -2.84 -10.02
N ARG A 11 1.85 -3.99 -10.67
CA ARG A 11 1.19 -5.21 -10.21
C ARG A 11 2.05 -6.44 -10.42
N THR A 12 1.80 -7.46 -9.64
CA THR A 12 2.26 -8.83 -9.91
C THR A 12 1.32 -9.52 -10.92
N PRO A 13 1.74 -10.61 -11.57
CA PRO A 13 0.82 -11.43 -12.36
C PRO A 13 -0.27 -12.03 -11.47
N PHE A 14 -1.44 -12.30 -12.05
CA PHE A 14 -2.46 -13.11 -11.41
C PHE A 14 -2.09 -14.59 -11.49
N GLY A 15 -2.12 -15.27 -10.35
CA GLY A 15 -1.96 -16.72 -10.29
C GLY A 15 -3.31 -17.43 -10.13
N ARG A 16 -3.47 -18.63 -10.69
CA ARG A 16 -4.59 -19.51 -10.36
C ARG A 16 -4.40 -20.09 -8.96
N TYR A 17 -5.49 -20.49 -8.33
CA TYR A 17 -5.44 -21.23 -7.06
C TYR A 17 -4.54 -22.46 -7.17
N GLY A 18 -3.62 -22.66 -6.22
CA GLY A 18 -2.63 -23.72 -6.22
C GLY A 18 -1.62 -23.65 -7.37
N GLY A 19 -1.51 -22.51 -8.06
CA GLY A 19 -0.61 -22.30 -9.19
C GLY A 19 0.78 -21.77 -8.80
N ALA A 20 1.42 -21.06 -9.74
CA ALA A 20 2.82 -20.65 -9.62
C ALA A 20 3.15 -19.76 -8.41
N LEU A 21 2.16 -19.03 -7.88
CA LEU A 21 2.33 -18.15 -6.71
C LEU A 21 2.04 -18.85 -5.38
N SER A 22 1.57 -20.09 -5.38
CA SER A 22 1.14 -20.79 -4.15
C SER A 22 2.26 -21.06 -3.14
N GLY A 23 3.51 -21.07 -3.59
CA GLY A 23 4.68 -21.25 -2.72
C GLY A 23 5.27 -19.93 -2.19
N ILE A 24 4.70 -18.79 -2.56
CA ILE A 24 5.17 -17.47 -2.13
C ILE A 24 4.31 -17.03 -0.95
N ARG A 25 4.96 -16.63 0.15
CA ARG A 25 4.25 -16.09 1.32
C ARG A 25 3.47 -14.83 0.94
N THR A 26 2.31 -14.65 1.55
CA THR A 26 1.42 -13.51 1.25
C THR A 26 2.08 -12.16 1.55
N ASP A 27 2.76 -12.05 2.67
CA ASP A 27 3.46 -10.83 3.08
C ASP A 27 4.68 -10.52 2.17
N ASP A 28 5.42 -11.54 1.73
CA ASP A 28 6.49 -11.38 0.74
C ASP A 28 5.93 -10.91 -0.60
N LEU A 29 4.83 -11.52 -1.06
CA LEU A 29 4.18 -11.13 -2.31
C LEU A 29 3.69 -9.68 -2.25
N ALA A 30 3.12 -9.25 -1.12
CA ALA A 30 2.68 -7.88 -0.91
C ALA A 30 3.83 -6.86 -0.89
N THR A 31 5.03 -7.30 -0.55
CA THR A 31 6.24 -6.46 -0.53
C THR A 31 6.71 -6.08 -1.93
N LEU A 32 6.54 -6.97 -2.92
CA LEU A 32 7.07 -6.78 -4.28
C LEU A 32 6.60 -5.50 -4.97
N PRO A 33 5.31 -5.13 -4.96
CA PRO A 33 4.85 -3.88 -5.56
C PRO A 33 5.46 -2.64 -4.90
N ILE A 34 5.55 -2.63 -3.56
CA ILE A 34 6.14 -1.51 -2.83
C ILE A 34 7.61 -1.34 -3.21
N LYS A 35 8.37 -2.44 -3.20
CA LYS A 35 9.78 -2.45 -3.59
C LYS A 35 9.97 -1.92 -5.01
N ALA A 36 9.18 -2.40 -5.96
CA ALA A 36 9.24 -1.95 -7.35
C ALA A 36 8.93 -0.45 -7.49
N LEU A 37 7.96 0.08 -6.76
CA LEU A 37 7.66 1.51 -6.74
C LEU A 37 8.82 2.32 -6.16
N MET A 38 9.44 1.85 -5.09
CA MET A 38 10.60 2.51 -4.47
C MET A 38 11.80 2.56 -5.43
N GLU A 39 12.08 1.46 -6.10
CA GLU A 39 13.18 1.38 -7.07
C GLU A 39 12.95 2.30 -8.27
N ARG A 40 11.72 2.39 -8.77
CA ARG A 40 11.35 3.24 -9.91
C ARG A 40 11.35 4.72 -9.55
N ASN A 41 11.07 5.05 -8.31
CA ASN A 41 10.89 6.41 -7.81
C ASN A 41 11.89 6.75 -6.71
N ALA A 42 13.17 6.51 -6.95
CA ALA A 42 14.26 6.67 -5.98
C ALA A 42 14.43 8.11 -5.44
N LYS A 43 13.81 9.12 -6.07
CA LYS A 43 13.84 10.51 -5.61
C LYS A 43 12.76 10.87 -4.59
N VAL A 44 11.79 9.95 -4.37
CA VAL A 44 10.71 10.15 -3.41
C VAL A 44 11.24 9.89 -2.00
N ASP A 45 10.91 10.76 -1.07
CA ASP A 45 11.14 10.51 0.36
C ASP A 45 10.10 9.52 0.89
N TRP A 46 10.44 8.25 0.83
CA TRP A 46 9.56 7.16 1.29
C TRP A 46 9.37 7.15 2.82
N GLY A 47 10.21 7.86 3.56
CA GLY A 47 10.04 8.05 5.00
C GLY A 47 8.93 9.05 5.35
N ALA A 48 8.53 9.89 4.39
CA ALA A 48 7.45 10.86 4.56
C ALA A 48 6.05 10.30 4.25
N LEU A 49 5.91 8.98 4.03
CA LEU A 49 4.61 8.34 3.84
C LEU A 49 3.75 8.49 5.10
N GLU A 50 2.52 8.94 4.92
CA GLU A 50 1.56 9.10 6.03
C GLU A 50 0.78 7.80 6.31
N ASP A 51 0.53 6.98 5.29
CA ASP A 51 -0.12 5.67 5.45
C ASP A 51 0.15 4.77 4.24
N VAL A 52 0.03 3.46 4.47
CA VAL A 52 -0.01 2.41 3.43
C VAL A 52 -1.34 1.69 3.56
N ILE A 53 -2.20 1.78 2.56
CA ILE A 53 -3.54 1.19 2.60
C ILE A 53 -3.64 0.05 1.59
N TYR A 54 -3.85 -1.16 2.08
CA TYR A 54 -4.02 -2.36 1.27
C TYR A 54 -5.44 -2.91 1.31
N GLY A 55 -5.94 -3.37 0.17
CA GLY A 55 -7.14 -4.21 0.12
C GLY A 55 -6.78 -5.68 0.28
N CYS A 56 -7.30 -6.33 1.32
CA CYS A 56 -7.10 -7.76 1.53
C CYS A 56 -8.33 -8.38 2.21
N VAL A 57 -8.89 -9.42 1.60
CA VAL A 57 -10.11 -10.08 2.08
C VAL A 57 -9.82 -11.10 3.17
N ASN A 58 -8.79 -11.90 2.98
CA ASN A 58 -8.44 -12.98 3.89
C ASN A 58 -7.05 -12.76 4.48
N GLN A 59 -7.02 -12.43 5.75
CA GLN A 59 -5.79 -12.15 6.50
C GLN A 59 -5.54 -13.21 7.58
N ALA A 60 -5.81 -14.46 7.27
CA ALA A 60 -5.52 -15.59 8.15
C ALA A 60 -4.18 -16.22 7.81
N GLY A 61 -3.33 -16.40 8.81
CA GLY A 61 -2.04 -17.08 8.66
C GLY A 61 -0.87 -16.13 8.46
N GLU A 62 -0.21 -16.20 7.32
CA GLU A 62 1.09 -15.56 7.05
C GLU A 62 1.08 -14.03 7.01
N ASP A 63 -0.04 -13.42 6.70
CA ASP A 63 -0.21 -11.96 6.61
C ASP A 63 -0.36 -11.26 7.97
N ASN A 64 -0.28 -12.01 9.05
CA ASN A 64 -0.30 -11.53 10.43
C ASN A 64 -1.46 -10.54 10.73
N ARG A 65 -2.59 -10.71 10.04
CA ARG A 65 -3.84 -9.91 10.18
C ARG A 65 -3.72 -8.44 9.76
N ASN A 66 -2.57 -7.99 9.29
CA ASN A 66 -2.40 -6.65 8.74
C ASN A 66 -1.27 -6.64 7.70
N VAL A 67 -1.58 -7.10 6.50
CA VAL A 67 -0.62 -7.15 5.39
C VAL A 67 -0.09 -5.76 5.04
N ALA A 68 -0.92 -4.73 5.16
CA ALA A 68 -0.52 -3.35 4.93
C ALA A 68 0.55 -2.84 5.90
N ARG A 69 0.65 -3.45 7.08
CA ARG A 69 1.70 -3.15 8.05
C ARG A 69 2.95 -4.01 7.82
N MET A 70 2.76 -5.28 7.49
CA MET A 70 3.87 -6.21 7.35
C MET A 70 4.71 -5.92 6.11
N ALA A 71 4.07 -5.68 4.95
CA ALA A 71 4.78 -5.42 3.71
C ALA A 71 5.72 -4.20 3.76
N PRO A 72 5.32 -3.02 4.28
CA PRO A 72 6.21 -1.88 4.50
C PRO A 72 7.42 -2.20 5.39
N LEU A 73 7.23 -2.95 6.46
CA LEU A 73 8.32 -3.32 7.35
C LEU A 73 9.33 -4.24 6.65
N PHE A 74 8.86 -5.21 5.87
CA PHE A 74 9.73 -6.14 5.15
C PHE A 74 10.50 -5.46 4.01
N VAL A 75 9.95 -4.43 3.39
CA VAL A 75 10.68 -3.67 2.36
C VAL A 75 11.66 -2.66 2.96
N GLY A 76 11.63 -2.45 4.27
CA GLY A 76 12.55 -1.57 4.98
C GLY A 76 12.07 -0.13 5.09
N LEU A 77 10.77 0.15 4.94
CA LEU A 77 10.21 1.45 5.28
C LEU A 77 10.33 1.73 6.78
N PRO A 78 10.41 2.99 7.19
CA PRO A 78 10.47 3.36 8.60
C PRO A 78 9.29 2.77 9.40
N LYS A 79 9.57 2.34 10.63
CA LYS A 79 8.54 1.77 11.52
C LYS A 79 7.43 2.75 11.90
N GLU A 80 7.67 4.02 11.69
CA GLU A 80 6.71 5.10 11.92
C GLU A 80 5.62 5.16 10.87
N VAL A 81 5.88 4.64 9.65
CA VAL A 81 4.88 4.58 8.57
C VAL A 81 3.78 3.59 8.96
N PRO A 82 2.54 4.03 9.14
CA PRO A 82 1.45 3.14 9.51
C PRO A 82 0.99 2.27 8.33
N GLY A 83 0.16 1.28 8.62
CA GLY A 83 -0.43 0.43 7.59
C GLY A 83 -1.87 0.06 7.95
N THR A 84 -2.78 0.27 7.04
CA THR A 84 -4.22 0.01 7.18
C THR A 84 -4.67 -1.00 6.14
N THR A 85 -5.22 -2.12 6.59
CA THR A 85 -5.83 -3.11 5.68
C THR A 85 -7.34 -2.94 5.68
N VAL A 86 -7.93 -2.85 4.49
CA VAL A 86 -9.37 -2.74 4.29
C VAL A 86 -9.92 -4.00 3.64
N ASP A 87 -11.08 -4.43 4.11
CA ASP A 87 -11.83 -5.54 3.55
C ASP A 87 -13.19 -5.05 3.04
N ARG A 88 -13.40 -5.20 1.76
CA ARG A 88 -14.68 -5.02 1.06
C ARG A 88 -14.85 -6.11 0.01
N LEU A 89 -14.58 -7.34 0.39
CA LEU A 89 -14.60 -8.49 -0.50
C LEU A 89 -13.85 -8.20 -1.82
N CYS A 90 -14.43 -8.51 -2.96
CA CYS A 90 -13.79 -8.30 -4.27
C CYS A 90 -13.49 -6.83 -4.60
N GLY A 91 -14.06 -5.88 -3.86
CA GLY A 91 -13.81 -4.44 -4.01
C GLY A 91 -12.76 -3.86 -3.07
N SER A 92 -12.04 -4.67 -2.30
CA SER A 92 -11.13 -4.19 -1.24
C SER A 92 -10.06 -3.25 -1.75
N SER A 93 -9.36 -3.59 -2.83
CA SER A 93 -8.30 -2.73 -3.39
C SER A 93 -8.86 -1.44 -4.00
N LEU A 94 -10.03 -1.50 -4.65
CA LEU A 94 -10.69 -0.29 -5.15
C LEU A 94 -11.10 0.63 -3.99
N ASP A 95 -11.57 0.07 -2.89
CA ASP A 95 -11.93 0.84 -1.69
C ASP A 95 -10.69 1.42 -0.98
N ALA A 96 -9.55 0.73 -0.99
CA ALA A 96 -8.27 1.25 -0.51
C ALA A 96 -7.90 2.53 -1.27
N VAL A 97 -7.92 2.50 -2.63
CA VAL A 97 -7.67 3.67 -3.47
C VAL A 97 -8.66 4.80 -3.19
N GLY A 98 -9.96 4.49 -3.10
CA GLY A 98 -10.99 5.47 -2.81
C GLY A 98 -10.87 6.08 -1.42
N THR A 99 -10.47 5.30 -0.42
CA THR A 99 -10.24 5.76 0.95
C THR A 99 -9.08 6.74 1.00
N THR A 100 -7.99 6.42 0.32
CA THR A 100 -6.84 7.31 0.23
C THR A 100 -7.19 8.60 -0.50
N ALA A 101 -7.91 8.53 -1.62
CA ALA A 101 -8.35 9.72 -2.33
C ALA A 101 -9.21 10.63 -1.42
N ARG A 102 -10.12 10.05 -0.63
CA ARG A 102 -10.91 10.80 0.34
C ARG A 102 -10.05 11.43 1.44
N ALA A 103 -9.08 10.70 1.97
CA ALA A 103 -8.16 11.22 2.98
C ALA A 103 -7.38 12.42 2.44
N LEU A 104 -6.81 12.32 1.23
CA LEU A 104 -6.08 13.42 0.58
C LEU A 104 -6.96 14.64 0.29
N HIS A 105 -8.24 14.44 -0.05
CA HIS A 105 -9.18 15.54 -0.23
C HIS A 105 -9.53 16.27 1.07
N GLN A 106 -9.56 15.54 2.19
CA GLN A 106 -9.95 16.05 3.50
C GLN A 106 -8.79 16.70 4.26
N VAL A 107 -7.55 16.33 3.93
CA VAL A 107 -6.38 16.96 4.52
C VAL A 107 -6.45 18.46 4.21
N ARG A 108 -6.65 19.28 5.24
CA ARG A 108 -6.46 20.74 5.13
C ARG A 108 -5.07 20.95 4.55
N PRO A 109 -4.85 21.98 3.72
CA PRO A 109 -3.50 22.25 3.20
C PRO A 109 -2.56 22.29 4.40
N CYS A 110 -1.91 21.16 4.64
CA CYS A 110 -0.86 21.06 5.63
C CYS A 110 0.25 21.99 5.19
N ARG A 111 0.92 22.59 6.13
CA ARG A 111 1.99 23.56 5.90
C ARG A 111 2.83 23.15 4.69
N LYS A 112 3.17 24.12 3.86
CA LYS A 112 3.89 23.96 2.58
C LYS A 112 5.26 23.26 2.66
N ASP A 113 5.65 22.82 3.82
CA ASP A 113 6.93 22.26 4.21
C ASP A 113 6.93 20.74 4.46
N GLN A 114 5.75 20.08 4.46
CA GLN A 114 5.64 18.63 4.59
C GLN A 114 4.71 18.08 3.51
N GLY A 115 5.27 17.40 2.53
CA GLY A 115 4.50 16.73 1.50
C GLY A 115 3.75 15.54 2.08
N ASN A 116 2.44 15.48 1.85
CA ASN A 116 1.61 14.33 2.19
C ASN A 116 1.72 13.28 1.08
N SER A 117 2.04 12.06 1.42
CA SER A 117 2.15 10.95 0.47
C SER A 117 1.55 9.66 1.04
N TYR A 118 0.86 8.92 0.19
CA TYR A 118 0.27 7.60 0.52
C TYR A 118 0.68 6.57 -0.54
N ALA A 119 0.85 5.31 -0.13
CA ALA A 119 1.08 4.18 -1.03
C ALA A 119 -0.08 3.14 -0.90
N TYR A 120 -0.42 2.48 -2.00
CA TYR A 120 -1.51 1.48 -2.06
C TYR A 120 -1.03 0.15 -2.62
#